data_2786d04b66b92a929de9a81dfaf92530
#
_entry.id   2786d04b66b92a929de9a81dfaf92530
#
_cell.length_a   1.000
_cell.length_b   1.000
_cell.length_c   1.000
_cell.angle_alpha   90.00
_cell.angle_beta   90.00
_cell.angle_gamma   90.00
#
_symmetry.space_group_name_H-M   'P 1'
#
loop_
_entity.id
_entity.type
_entity.pdbx_description
1 polymer ?
#
loop_
_entity_poly.entity_id
_entity_poly.type
_entity_poly.pdbx_seq_one_letter_code
_entity_poly.pdbx_strand_id
1 'polypeptide(L)'
;MIPHQYIWLTWALAFLIPWVVIFYAFPQYQKTMWQVSLATAVFGLTEPLFVPEYWNPPTLFNLAQLSGFDLESLIFCFGIGGVGSVLYSVLTRRNNVPIPWPEKRLPLHRHHYKALASPLITFPLLYFLPWNPIYPAIAAMAVGAIATIVCRPDLKTKTWVGGALFMGYYFVFFLALETSSPGYVQHVWNLPDISGILLLGIPLEELLFAATFGLYWSSVYEHLMWHRIVPAQIHGKQKNRHLPTKL
;
A
#
# COMPACT_ATOMS: atom_id res chain seq x y z
N MET A 1 16.54 17.29 -18.62
CA MET A 1 16.61 15.85 -18.29
C MET A 1 17.11 15.71 -16.87
N ILE A 2 16.44 14.91 -16.04
CA ILE A 2 16.88 14.66 -14.65
C ILE A 2 18.17 13.82 -14.73
N PRO A 3 19.26 14.18 -14.00
CA PRO A 3 20.44 13.33 -13.95
C PRO A 3 20.08 11.94 -13.41
N HIS A 4 20.65 10.90 -14.02
CA HIS A 4 20.31 9.49 -13.74
C HIS A 4 20.33 9.14 -12.24
N GLN A 5 21.30 9.67 -11.50
CA GLN A 5 21.48 9.47 -10.06
C GLN A 5 20.37 10.06 -9.17
N TYR A 6 19.50 10.95 -9.71
CA TYR A 6 18.42 11.56 -8.97
C TYR A 6 17.03 11.10 -9.45
N ILE A 7 16.96 10.21 -10.42
CA ILE A 7 15.67 9.75 -10.96
C ILE A 7 14.86 9.08 -9.85
N TRP A 8 15.46 8.16 -9.09
CA TRP A 8 14.76 7.47 -8.01
C TRP A 8 14.27 8.45 -6.93
N LEU A 9 15.14 9.35 -6.46
CA LEU A 9 14.75 10.39 -5.50
C LEU A 9 13.58 11.24 -6.01
N THR A 10 13.66 11.68 -7.26
CA THR A 10 12.61 12.50 -7.86
C THR A 10 11.27 11.78 -7.87
N TRP A 11 11.28 10.48 -8.20
CA TRP A 11 10.06 9.68 -8.25
C TRP A 11 9.55 9.28 -6.87
N ALA A 12 10.41 8.98 -5.92
CA ALA A 12 10.03 8.79 -4.53
C ALA A 12 9.31 10.05 -3.96
N LEU A 13 9.84 11.24 -4.26
CA LEU A 13 9.19 12.50 -3.91
C LEU A 13 7.91 12.76 -4.68
N ALA A 14 7.82 12.35 -5.96
CA ALA A 14 6.60 12.47 -6.76
C ALA A 14 5.42 11.67 -6.17
N PHE A 15 5.67 10.54 -5.51
CA PHE A 15 4.65 9.81 -4.76
C PHE A 15 4.06 10.59 -3.59
N LEU A 16 4.78 11.55 -3.05
CA LEU A 16 4.26 12.41 -1.98
C LEU A 16 3.26 13.45 -2.49
N ILE A 17 3.24 13.76 -3.79
CA ILE A 17 2.29 14.76 -4.36
C ILE A 17 0.85 14.31 -4.13
N PRO A 18 0.38 13.13 -4.59
CA PRO A 18 -0.97 12.66 -4.29
C PRO A 18 -1.21 12.47 -2.80
N TRP A 19 -0.19 12.03 -2.04
CA TRP A 19 -0.29 11.93 -0.59
C TRP A 19 -0.63 13.29 0.06
N VAL A 20 0.10 14.34 -0.28
CA VAL A 20 -0.13 15.70 0.23
C VAL A 20 -1.51 16.22 -0.19
N VAL A 21 -1.88 16.02 -1.47
CA VAL A 21 -3.19 16.43 -1.98
C VAL A 21 -4.32 15.75 -1.19
N ILE A 22 -4.27 14.44 -1.01
CA ILE A 22 -5.30 13.70 -0.25
C ILE A 22 -5.30 14.14 1.22
N PHE A 23 -4.14 14.31 1.84
CA PHE A 23 -4.00 14.69 3.23
C PHE A 23 -4.70 16.02 3.55
N TYR A 24 -4.52 17.04 2.70
CA TYR A 24 -5.15 18.35 2.91
C TYR A 24 -6.58 18.43 2.39
N ALA A 25 -6.92 17.73 1.30
CA ALA A 25 -8.25 17.74 0.73
C ALA A 25 -9.28 16.93 1.55
N PHE A 26 -8.82 15.94 2.35
CA PHE A 26 -9.68 15.02 3.10
C PHE A 26 -9.25 14.90 4.57
N PRO A 27 -9.49 15.93 5.41
CA PRO A 27 -9.01 15.95 6.79
C PRO A 27 -9.44 14.74 7.65
N GLN A 28 -10.58 14.11 7.31
CA GLN A 28 -11.09 12.93 8.01
C GLN A 28 -10.17 11.69 7.89
N TYR A 29 -9.25 11.66 6.92
CA TYR A 29 -8.33 10.55 6.71
C TYR A 29 -6.90 10.85 7.19
N GLN A 30 -6.59 12.07 7.61
CA GLN A 30 -5.24 12.48 8.01
C GLN A 30 -4.60 11.55 9.04
N LYS A 31 -5.36 11.19 10.09
CA LYS A 31 -4.87 10.28 11.13
C LYS A 31 -4.51 8.91 10.57
N THR A 32 -5.39 8.34 9.74
CA THR A 32 -5.15 7.05 9.08
C THR A 32 -3.93 7.11 8.19
N MET A 33 -3.85 8.11 7.30
CA MET A 33 -2.72 8.31 6.40
C MET A 33 -1.42 8.42 7.17
N TRP A 34 -1.35 9.30 8.17
CA TRP A 34 -0.14 9.53 8.95
C TRP A 34 0.35 8.27 9.66
N GLN A 35 -0.55 7.57 10.36
CA GLN A 35 -0.19 6.36 11.10
C GLN A 35 0.26 5.23 10.18
N VAL A 36 -0.45 5.01 9.07
CA VAL A 36 -0.09 3.95 8.12
C VAL A 36 1.18 4.31 7.36
N SER A 37 1.37 5.59 6.97
CA SER A 37 2.61 6.03 6.31
C SER A 37 3.83 5.79 7.18
N LEU A 38 3.78 6.16 8.47
CA LEU A 38 4.89 5.93 9.39
C LEU A 38 5.19 4.44 9.58
N ALA A 39 4.14 3.61 9.73
CA ALA A 39 4.31 2.17 9.85
C ALA A 39 4.89 1.56 8.57
N THR A 40 4.44 2.04 7.39
CA THR A 40 4.90 1.53 6.10
C THR A 40 6.33 2.01 5.79
N ALA A 41 6.71 3.22 6.18
CA ALA A 41 8.06 3.74 5.96
C ALA A 41 9.15 2.80 6.51
N VAL A 42 8.88 2.11 7.64
CA VAL A 42 9.82 1.14 8.23
C VAL A 42 10.17 0.01 7.25
N PHE A 43 9.27 -0.34 6.33
CA PHE A 43 9.56 -1.34 5.30
C PHE A 43 10.59 -0.86 4.25
N GLY A 44 10.86 0.43 4.14
CA GLY A 44 12.01 0.92 3.37
C GLY A 44 13.35 0.41 3.91
N LEU A 45 13.42 -0.01 5.19
CA LEU A 45 14.59 -0.67 5.76
C LEU A 45 14.76 -2.13 5.29
N THR A 46 13.82 -2.68 4.55
CA THR A 46 13.95 -4.03 3.95
C THR A 46 14.65 -4.00 2.59
N GLU A 47 15.06 -2.84 2.11
CA GLU A 47 15.76 -2.64 0.84
C GLU A 47 16.91 -3.63 0.61
N PRO A 48 17.80 -3.92 1.62
CA PRO A 48 18.89 -4.87 1.46
C PRO A 48 18.47 -6.30 1.10
N LEU A 49 17.18 -6.64 1.23
CA LEU A 49 16.64 -7.94 0.83
C LEU A 49 16.33 -8.01 -0.68
N PHE A 50 16.29 -6.86 -1.35
CA PHE A 50 15.92 -6.72 -2.76
C PHE A 50 17.05 -6.19 -3.63
N VAL A 51 17.96 -5.40 -3.07
CA VAL A 51 19.13 -4.86 -3.76
C VAL A 51 20.34 -5.79 -3.51
N PRO A 52 21.07 -6.19 -4.57
CA PRO A 52 20.86 -5.88 -6.00
C PRO A 52 20.03 -6.91 -6.77
N GLU A 53 19.51 -7.97 -6.12
CA GLU A 53 18.94 -9.14 -6.77
C GLU A 53 17.69 -8.83 -7.60
N TYR A 54 16.84 -7.91 -7.13
CA TYR A 54 15.63 -7.48 -7.83
C TYR A 54 15.85 -6.23 -8.65
N TRP A 55 16.46 -5.20 -8.04
CA TRP A 55 16.75 -3.93 -8.64
C TRP A 55 17.96 -3.25 -7.98
N ASN A 56 18.57 -2.29 -8.66
CA ASN A 56 19.74 -1.58 -8.13
C ASN A 56 19.72 -0.11 -8.57
N PRO A 57 18.82 0.74 -7.99
CA PRO A 57 18.72 2.12 -8.37
C PRO A 57 19.94 2.92 -7.86
N PRO A 58 20.41 3.91 -8.62
CA PRO A 58 21.28 4.94 -8.09
C PRO A 58 20.52 5.72 -7.02
N THR A 59 21.12 5.87 -5.83
CA THR A 59 20.52 6.55 -4.68
C THR A 59 21.34 7.75 -4.25
N LEU A 60 20.72 8.62 -3.46
CA LEU A 60 21.39 9.80 -2.92
C LEU A 60 22.63 9.38 -2.11
N PHE A 61 23.77 9.99 -2.42
CA PHE A 61 25.09 9.64 -1.83
C PHE A 61 25.50 8.18 -2.00
N ASN A 62 24.93 7.46 -2.93
CA ASN A 62 25.14 6.02 -3.15
C ASN A 62 24.86 5.18 -1.88
N LEU A 63 23.88 5.59 -1.08
CA LEU A 63 23.60 4.95 0.22
C LEU A 63 23.20 3.49 0.07
N ALA A 64 22.38 3.13 -0.92
CA ALA A 64 22.01 1.73 -1.16
C ALA A 64 23.24 0.87 -1.46
N GLN A 65 24.14 1.34 -2.31
CA GLN A 65 25.35 0.62 -2.70
C GLN A 65 26.37 0.51 -1.56
N LEU A 66 26.40 1.49 -0.63
CA LEU A 66 27.34 1.52 0.49
C LEU A 66 26.83 0.77 1.72
N SER A 67 25.53 0.86 2.03
CA SER A 67 24.94 0.34 3.27
C SER A 67 23.78 -0.63 3.06
N GLY A 68 23.29 -0.77 1.83
CA GLY A 68 22.06 -1.49 1.49
C GLY A 68 20.77 -0.71 1.78
N PHE A 69 20.85 0.49 2.40
CA PHE A 69 19.69 1.31 2.76
C PHE A 69 19.72 2.64 2.02
N ASP A 70 18.57 3.19 1.71
CA ASP A 70 18.42 4.50 1.12
C ASP A 70 17.25 5.30 1.72
N LEU A 71 17.26 6.60 1.50
CA LEU A 71 16.20 7.50 1.96
C LEU A 71 14.99 7.45 1.04
N GLU A 72 15.21 7.20 -0.23
CA GLU A 72 14.20 7.14 -1.27
C GLU A 72 13.19 6.04 -1.00
N SER A 73 13.64 4.86 -0.58
CA SER A 73 12.78 3.73 -0.23
C SER A 73 11.94 4.01 1.02
N LEU A 74 12.48 4.73 2.00
CA LEU A 74 11.71 5.21 3.15
C LEU A 74 10.59 6.18 2.72
N ILE A 75 10.93 7.16 1.87
CA ILE A 75 9.99 8.16 1.34
C ILE A 75 8.92 7.47 0.48
N PHE A 76 9.33 6.58 -0.40
CA PHE A 76 8.44 5.79 -1.24
C PHE A 76 7.45 4.97 -0.41
N CYS A 77 7.94 4.18 0.55
CA CYS A 77 7.11 3.38 1.44
C CYS A 77 6.13 4.25 2.24
N PHE A 78 6.59 5.40 2.75
CA PHE A 78 5.71 6.39 3.42
C PHE A 78 4.57 6.82 2.49
N GLY A 79 4.88 7.21 1.27
CA GLY A 79 3.90 7.69 0.29
C GLY A 79 2.87 6.63 -0.09
N ILE A 80 3.33 5.45 -0.51
CA ILE A 80 2.44 4.36 -0.95
C ILE A 80 1.58 3.83 0.18
N GLY A 81 2.11 3.75 1.41
CA GLY A 81 1.37 3.27 2.57
C GLY A 81 0.17 4.14 2.91
N GLY A 82 0.38 5.45 2.97
CA GLY A 82 -0.69 6.41 3.26
C GLY A 82 -1.76 6.42 2.18
N VAL A 83 -1.36 6.53 0.91
CA VAL A 83 -2.30 6.53 -0.22
C VAL A 83 -3.05 5.20 -0.30
N GLY A 84 -2.35 4.06 -0.26
CA GLY A 84 -2.95 2.73 -0.36
C GLY A 84 -4.02 2.47 0.70
N SER A 85 -3.82 2.96 1.92
CA SER A 85 -4.77 2.77 3.04
C SER A 85 -6.10 3.51 2.87
N VAL A 86 -6.11 4.66 2.19
CA VAL A 86 -7.30 5.54 2.12
C VAL A 86 -7.92 5.68 0.73
N LEU A 87 -7.22 5.28 -0.34
CA LEU A 87 -7.64 5.51 -1.72
C LEU A 87 -9.07 5.04 -1.99
N TYR A 88 -9.43 3.83 -1.55
CA TYR A 88 -10.80 3.33 -1.62
C TYR A 88 -11.79 4.24 -0.90
N SER A 89 -11.48 4.64 0.34
CA SER A 89 -12.37 5.43 1.19
C SER A 89 -12.57 6.84 0.64
N VAL A 90 -11.54 7.44 0.07
CA VAL A 90 -11.60 8.73 -0.62
C VAL A 90 -12.55 8.67 -1.81
N LEU A 91 -12.35 7.69 -2.71
CA LEU A 91 -13.12 7.59 -3.94
C LEU A 91 -14.58 7.14 -3.71
N THR A 92 -14.83 6.32 -2.68
CA THR A 92 -16.18 5.82 -2.37
C THR A 92 -16.89 6.60 -1.26
N ARG A 93 -16.27 7.65 -0.72
CA ARG A 93 -16.78 8.49 0.36
C ARG A 93 -17.20 7.65 1.57
N ARG A 94 -16.28 6.87 2.13
CA ARG A 94 -16.51 6.01 3.28
C ARG A 94 -15.73 6.52 4.49
N ASN A 95 -16.30 6.41 5.68
CA ASN A 95 -15.64 6.75 6.93
C ASN A 95 -15.37 5.50 7.77
N ASN A 96 -14.35 5.60 8.61
CA ASN A 96 -13.98 4.56 9.57
C ASN A 96 -14.71 4.79 10.89
N VAL A 97 -15.35 3.75 11.42
CA VAL A 97 -15.96 3.76 12.75
C VAL A 97 -15.47 2.59 13.59
N PRO A 98 -15.22 2.78 14.90
CA PRO A 98 -14.76 1.71 15.77
C PRO A 98 -15.76 0.56 15.85
N ILE A 99 -15.27 -0.68 15.91
CA ILE A 99 -16.06 -1.89 16.17
C ILE A 99 -16.32 -2.00 17.68
N PRO A 100 -17.56 -2.26 18.13
CA PRO A 100 -17.89 -2.48 19.52
C PRO A 100 -17.16 -3.68 20.12
N TRP A 101 -16.82 -3.61 21.42
CA TRP A 101 -16.07 -4.64 22.11
C TRP A 101 -16.66 -6.07 22.01
N PRO A 102 -18.00 -6.27 22.13
CA PRO A 102 -18.59 -7.60 22.01
C PRO A 102 -18.31 -8.26 20.65
N GLU A 103 -18.34 -7.48 19.58
CA GLU A 103 -18.11 -7.98 18.21
C GLU A 103 -16.66 -8.42 17.98
N LYS A 104 -15.68 -7.77 18.64
CA LYS A 104 -14.27 -8.16 18.56
C LYS A 104 -14.01 -9.56 19.10
N ARG A 105 -14.90 -10.09 19.97
CA ARG A 105 -14.79 -11.40 20.60
C ARG A 105 -15.47 -12.53 19.83
N LEU A 106 -16.04 -12.26 18.68
CA LEU A 106 -16.66 -13.30 17.86
C LEU A 106 -15.64 -14.40 17.47
N PRO A 107 -16.05 -15.67 17.42
CA PRO A 107 -15.17 -16.79 17.04
C PRO A 107 -14.42 -16.57 15.73
N LEU A 108 -15.02 -15.83 14.79
CA LEU A 108 -14.42 -15.47 13.52
C LEU A 108 -13.09 -14.70 13.68
N HIS A 109 -12.96 -13.92 14.75
CA HIS A 109 -11.79 -13.10 15.04
C HIS A 109 -10.74 -13.80 15.92
N ARG A 110 -10.91 -15.09 16.22
CA ARG A 110 -9.98 -15.87 17.07
C ARG A 110 -8.52 -15.76 16.61
N HIS A 111 -8.29 -15.69 15.30
CA HIS A 111 -6.96 -15.65 14.69
C HIS A 111 -6.64 -14.29 14.05
N HIS A 112 -7.29 -13.21 14.50
CA HIS A 112 -7.19 -11.87 13.91
C HIS A 112 -5.75 -11.39 13.73
N TYR A 113 -4.95 -11.41 14.79
CA TYR A 113 -3.55 -10.97 14.71
C TYR A 113 -2.66 -11.93 13.91
N LYS A 114 -2.99 -13.23 13.87
CA LYS A 114 -2.29 -14.19 13.01
C LYS A 114 -2.57 -13.95 11.54
N ALA A 115 -3.81 -13.62 11.20
CA ALA A 115 -4.18 -13.25 9.84
C ALA A 115 -3.44 -11.99 9.39
N LEU A 116 -3.40 -10.97 10.27
CA LEU A 116 -2.69 -9.72 10.00
C LEU A 116 -1.17 -9.91 9.90
N ALA A 117 -0.59 -10.78 10.75
CA ALA A 117 0.86 -11.03 10.75
C ALA A 117 1.29 -12.08 9.72
N SER A 118 0.36 -12.69 8.99
CA SER A 118 0.69 -13.79 8.04
C SER A 118 1.75 -13.42 6.98
N PRO A 119 1.82 -12.19 6.43
CA PRO A 119 2.91 -11.82 5.53
C PRO A 119 4.28 -11.88 6.18
N LEU A 120 4.39 -11.47 7.45
CA LEU A 120 5.66 -11.50 8.20
C LEU A 120 6.16 -12.91 8.49
N ILE A 121 5.28 -13.91 8.39
CA ILE A 121 5.63 -15.32 8.52
C ILE A 121 5.92 -15.91 7.14
N THR A 122 5.06 -15.61 6.16
CA THR A 122 5.15 -16.18 4.80
C THR A 122 6.41 -15.71 4.08
N PHE A 123 6.76 -14.41 4.18
CA PHE A 123 7.92 -13.86 3.51
C PHE A 123 9.22 -14.59 3.87
N PRO A 124 9.64 -14.67 5.15
CA PRO A 124 10.89 -15.35 5.50
C PRO A 124 10.88 -16.85 5.19
N LEU A 125 9.73 -17.52 5.24
CA LEU A 125 9.63 -18.93 4.86
C LEU A 125 9.91 -19.16 3.38
N LEU A 126 9.51 -18.22 2.52
CA LEU A 126 9.67 -18.31 1.08
C LEU A 126 10.97 -17.67 0.59
N TYR A 127 11.56 -16.75 1.37
CA TYR A 127 12.74 -15.97 0.97
C TYR A 127 13.97 -16.83 0.68
N PHE A 128 14.12 -17.95 1.36
CA PHE A 128 15.26 -18.86 1.18
C PHE A 128 15.10 -19.84 0.00
N LEU A 129 14.00 -19.75 -0.75
CA LEU A 129 13.85 -20.53 -1.98
C LEU A 129 14.69 -19.92 -3.11
N PRO A 130 15.13 -20.73 -4.10
CA PRO A 130 16.01 -20.26 -5.18
C PRO A 130 15.24 -19.47 -6.25
N TRP A 131 14.66 -18.36 -5.88
CA TRP A 131 13.95 -17.42 -6.75
C TRP A 131 14.20 -15.98 -6.34
N ASN A 132 13.87 -15.03 -7.22
CA ASN A 132 14.05 -13.61 -6.94
C ASN A 132 13.21 -13.17 -5.73
N PRO A 133 13.73 -12.32 -4.79
CA PRO A 133 13.07 -11.91 -3.55
C PRO A 133 11.72 -11.21 -3.75
N ILE A 134 11.42 -10.70 -4.95
CA ILE A 134 10.12 -10.09 -5.23
C ILE A 134 8.97 -11.09 -5.16
N TYR A 135 9.17 -12.36 -5.57
CA TYR A 135 8.12 -13.37 -5.54
C TYR A 135 7.68 -13.76 -4.13
N PRO A 136 8.59 -13.98 -3.14
CA PRO A 136 8.21 -14.07 -1.72
C PRO A 136 7.39 -12.89 -1.22
N ALA A 137 7.73 -11.66 -1.61
CA ALA A 137 7.00 -10.47 -1.18
C ALA A 137 5.57 -10.45 -1.76
N ILE A 138 5.42 -10.71 -3.06
CA ILE A 138 4.12 -10.81 -3.73
C ILE A 138 3.27 -11.92 -3.07
N ALA A 139 3.84 -13.11 -2.88
CA ALA A 139 3.14 -14.25 -2.28
C ALA A 139 2.72 -13.96 -0.83
N ALA A 140 3.59 -13.35 -0.03
CA ALA A 140 3.31 -12.98 1.36
C ALA A 140 2.14 -11.99 1.46
N MET A 141 2.13 -10.95 0.63
CA MET A 141 1.02 -9.98 0.59
C MET A 141 -0.28 -10.61 0.10
N ALA A 142 -0.24 -11.52 -0.88
CA ALA A 142 -1.41 -12.26 -1.33
C ALA A 142 -1.99 -13.14 -0.22
N VAL A 143 -1.15 -13.88 0.50
CA VAL A 143 -1.54 -14.69 1.67
C VAL A 143 -2.15 -13.79 2.75
N GLY A 144 -1.53 -12.64 3.03
CA GLY A 144 -2.05 -11.66 3.99
C GLY A 144 -3.42 -11.13 3.60
N ALA A 145 -3.63 -10.80 2.34
CA ALA A 145 -4.92 -10.33 1.84
C ALA A 145 -6.01 -11.39 1.98
N ILE A 146 -5.71 -12.64 1.63
CA ILE A 146 -6.66 -13.77 1.78
C ILE A 146 -6.98 -14.00 3.27
N ALA A 147 -5.96 -14.10 4.12
CA ALA A 147 -6.13 -14.35 5.55
C ALA A 147 -6.96 -13.24 6.23
N THR A 148 -6.72 -11.97 5.85
CA THR A 148 -7.47 -10.84 6.40
C THR A 148 -8.91 -10.80 5.90
N ILE A 149 -9.21 -11.15 4.64
CA ILE A 149 -10.58 -11.30 4.14
C ILE A 149 -11.34 -12.40 4.89
N VAL A 150 -10.70 -13.55 5.14
CA VAL A 150 -11.31 -14.65 5.91
C VAL A 150 -11.63 -14.20 7.34
N CYS A 151 -10.74 -13.46 7.97
CA CYS A 151 -10.96 -12.92 9.31
C CYS A 151 -11.99 -11.77 9.36
N ARG A 152 -12.03 -10.92 8.33
CA ARG A 152 -12.88 -9.73 8.25
C ARG A 152 -13.59 -9.66 6.89
N PRO A 153 -14.63 -10.52 6.69
CA PRO A 153 -15.39 -10.55 5.43
C PRO A 153 -16.10 -9.23 5.11
N ASP A 154 -16.38 -8.42 6.13
CA ASP A 154 -16.96 -7.07 5.98
C ASP A 154 -16.05 -6.10 5.21
N LEU A 155 -14.74 -6.36 5.19
CA LEU A 155 -13.75 -5.58 4.44
C LEU A 155 -13.46 -6.14 3.03
N LYS A 156 -14.05 -7.26 2.63
CA LYS A 156 -13.80 -7.93 1.35
C LYS A 156 -13.88 -6.97 0.15
N THR A 157 -14.96 -6.18 0.07
CA THR A 157 -15.14 -5.24 -1.04
C THR A 157 -14.05 -4.16 -1.04
N LYS A 158 -13.70 -3.60 0.13
CA LYS A 158 -12.61 -2.63 0.25
C LYS A 158 -11.28 -3.24 -0.20
N THR A 159 -11.00 -4.46 0.20
CA THR A 159 -9.77 -5.19 -0.16
C THR A 159 -9.65 -5.35 -1.67
N TRP A 160 -10.66 -5.91 -2.34
CA TRP A 160 -10.61 -6.14 -3.79
C TRP A 160 -10.59 -4.84 -4.61
N VAL A 161 -11.50 -3.92 -4.31
CA VAL A 161 -11.59 -2.66 -5.03
C VAL A 161 -10.38 -1.77 -4.71
N GLY A 162 -9.94 -1.74 -3.45
CA GLY A 162 -8.75 -1.00 -3.03
C GLY A 162 -7.48 -1.52 -3.69
N GLY A 163 -7.35 -2.85 -3.83
CA GLY A 163 -6.26 -3.47 -4.58
C GLY A 163 -6.24 -3.05 -6.04
N ALA A 164 -7.38 -3.12 -6.72
CA ALA A 164 -7.49 -2.71 -8.11
C ALA A 164 -7.20 -1.21 -8.31
N LEU A 165 -7.71 -0.36 -7.41
CA LEU A 165 -7.46 1.09 -7.44
C LEU A 165 -5.99 1.41 -7.22
N PHE A 166 -5.35 0.74 -6.26
CA PHE A 166 -3.93 0.96 -6.00
C PHE A 166 -3.06 0.46 -7.15
N MET A 167 -3.36 -0.70 -7.72
CA MET A 167 -2.67 -1.20 -8.91
C MET A 167 -2.78 -0.22 -10.08
N GLY A 168 -3.97 0.32 -10.34
CA GLY A 168 -4.17 1.34 -11.38
C GLY A 168 -3.39 2.63 -11.10
N TYR A 169 -3.39 3.10 -9.85
CA TYR A 169 -2.61 4.25 -9.41
C TYR A 169 -1.10 4.04 -9.64
N TYR A 170 -0.58 2.89 -9.23
CA TYR A 170 0.81 2.52 -9.37
C TYR A 170 1.22 2.34 -10.83
N PHE A 171 0.34 1.75 -11.64
CA PHE A 171 0.55 1.62 -13.08
C PHE A 171 0.72 2.99 -13.76
N VAL A 172 -0.16 3.96 -13.45
CA VAL A 172 -0.06 5.33 -13.99
C VAL A 172 1.25 5.98 -13.56
N PHE A 173 1.68 5.77 -12.32
CA PHE A 173 2.94 6.27 -11.81
C PHE A 173 4.13 5.71 -12.60
N PHE A 174 4.20 4.38 -12.79
CA PHE A 174 5.28 3.75 -13.55
C PHE A 174 5.28 4.15 -15.02
N LEU A 175 4.10 4.30 -15.61
CA LEU A 175 3.99 4.77 -16.98
C LEU A 175 4.54 6.20 -17.12
N ALA A 176 4.30 7.07 -16.14
CA ALA A 176 4.88 8.40 -16.11
C ALA A 176 6.41 8.36 -15.90
N LEU A 177 6.92 7.45 -15.06
CA LEU A 177 8.36 7.20 -14.89
C LEU A 177 9.00 6.81 -16.24
N GLU A 178 8.49 5.76 -16.88
CA GLU A 178 9.08 5.22 -18.11
C GLU A 178 9.01 6.24 -19.27
N THR A 179 7.91 7.01 -19.36
CA THR A 179 7.78 8.04 -20.40
C THR A 179 8.68 9.25 -20.18
N SER A 180 8.96 9.63 -18.93
CA SER A 180 9.84 10.78 -18.61
C SER A 180 11.32 10.40 -18.50
N SER A 181 11.63 9.13 -18.28
CA SER A 181 12.97 8.59 -18.14
C SER A 181 13.09 7.27 -18.91
N PRO A 182 12.98 7.30 -20.26
CA PRO A 182 12.99 6.09 -21.08
C PRO A 182 14.26 5.27 -20.87
N GLY A 183 14.09 3.95 -20.70
CA GLY A 183 15.20 3.02 -20.47
C GLY A 183 15.66 2.96 -19.02
N TYR A 184 15.05 3.70 -18.09
CA TYR A 184 15.41 3.64 -16.68
C TYR A 184 15.14 2.24 -16.08
N VAL A 185 14.00 1.63 -16.40
CA VAL A 185 13.65 0.29 -15.95
C VAL A 185 14.69 -0.74 -16.40
N GLN A 186 15.12 -0.70 -17.66
CA GLN A 186 16.08 -1.63 -18.22
C GLN A 186 17.47 -1.53 -17.58
N HIS A 187 17.81 -0.38 -16.99
CA HIS A 187 19.10 -0.15 -16.32
C HIS A 187 19.06 -0.49 -14.84
N VAL A 188 17.91 -0.45 -14.21
CA VAL A 188 17.78 -0.53 -12.75
C VAL A 188 17.24 -1.88 -12.29
N TRP A 189 16.27 -2.46 -13.04
CA TRP A 189 15.71 -3.77 -12.69
C TRP A 189 16.56 -4.91 -13.27
N ASN A 190 16.75 -5.94 -12.47
CA ASN A 190 17.46 -7.15 -12.88
C ASN A 190 16.52 -8.06 -13.71
N LEU A 191 16.15 -7.58 -14.91
CA LEU A 191 15.20 -8.25 -15.79
C LEU A 191 15.53 -9.72 -16.12
N PRO A 192 16.82 -10.15 -16.22
CA PRO A 192 17.17 -11.55 -16.45
C PRO A 192 16.79 -12.49 -15.28
N ASP A 193 16.72 -11.98 -14.03
CA ASP A 193 16.45 -12.78 -12.83
C ASP A 193 14.97 -12.74 -12.42
N ILE A 194 14.12 -12.11 -13.23
CA ILE A 194 12.66 -12.09 -13.08
C ILE A 194 12.01 -12.65 -14.36
N SER A 195 10.69 -12.53 -14.51
CA SER A 195 10.01 -13.08 -15.69
C SER A 195 10.46 -12.46 -17.02
N GLY A 196 11.03 -11.26 -16.99
CA GLY A 196 11.40 -10.49 -18.19
C GLY A 196 10.19 -9.96 -18.98
N ILE A 197 8.97 -10.17 -18.47
CA ILE A 197 7.74 -9.70 -19.12
C ILE A 197 7.54 -8.22 -18.79
N LEU A 198 7.49 -7.39 -19.83
CA LEU A 198 7.24 -5.96 -19.71
C LEU A 198 5.87 -5.59 -20.29
N LEU A 199 5.05 -4.90 -19.52
CA LEU A 199 3.80 -4.30 -19.98
C LEU A 199 4.00 -2.79 -20.12
N LEU A 200 4.08 -2.30 -21.36
CA LEU A 200 4.39 -0.89 -21.68
C LEU A 200 5.70 -0.40 -21.00
N GLY A 201 6.72 -1.25 -20.96
CA GLY A 201 8.01 -0.96 -20.30
C GLY A 201 8.07 -1.25 -18.80
N ILE A 202 6.95 -1.62 -18.18
CA ILE A 202 6.82 -1.89 -16.74
C ILE A 202 6.97 -3.39 -16.48
N PRO A 203 7.84 -3.85 -15.57
CA PRO A 203 7.95 -5.26 -15.19
C PRO A 203 6.62 -5.79 -14.66
N LEU A 204 6.25 -7.00 -15.07
CA LEU A 204 5.04 -7.66 -14.58
C LEU A 204 5.04 -7.79 -13.05
N GLU A 205 6.20 -8.01 -12.47
CA GLU A 205 6.40 -8.12 -11.03
C GLU A 205 6.01 -6.86 -10.28
N GLU A 206 6.25 -5.67 -10.85
CA GLU A 206 5.81 -4.39 -10.26
C GLU A 206 4.29 -4.29 -10.22
N LEU A 207 3.61 -4.77 -11.23
CA LEU A 207 2.14 -4.78 -11.26
C LEU A 207 1.56 -5.82 -10.30
N LEU A 208 2.20 -6.98 -10.17
CA LEU A 208 1.82 -8.00 -9.19
C LEU A 208 2.09 -7.51 -7.76
N PHE A 209 3.21 -6.85 -7.53
CA PHE A 209 3.50 -6.19 -6.26
C PHE A 209 2.42 -5.16 -5.93
N ALA A 210 2.13 -4.25 -6.85
CA ALA A 210 1.11 -3.21 -6.64
C ALA A 210 -0.28 -3.80 -6.38
N ALA A 211 -0.67 -4.86 -7.11
CA ALA A 211 -1.93 -5.55 -6.90
C ALA A 211 -2.00 -6.16 -5.49
N THR A 212 -1.00 -6.94 -5.10
CA THR A 212 -0.99 -7.65 -3.82
C THR A 212 -0.77 -6.73 -2.63
N PHE A 213 0.09 -5.70 -2.78
CA PHE A 213 0.22 -4.63 -1.80
C PHE A 213 -1.13 -3.91 -1.61
N GLY A 214 -1.75 -3.47 -2.69
CA GLY A 214 -3.05 -2.80 -2.62
C GLY A 214 -4.15 -3.66 -2.00
N LEU A 215 -4.19 -4.96 -2.32
CA LEU A 215 -5.11 -5.91 -1.70
C LEU A 215 -4.90 -5.98 -0.18
N TYR A 216 -3.68 -6.14 0.28
CA TYR A 216 -3.41 -6.28 1.72
C TYR A 216 -3.49 -4.92 2.44
N TRP A 217 -2.85 -3.87 1.89
CA TRP A 217 -2.69 -2.58 2.56
C TRP A 217 -3.96 -1.74 2.63
N SER A 218 -4.87 -1.90 1.66
CA SER A 218 -6.11 -1.11 1.65
C SER A 218 -6.97 -1.27 2.90
N SER A 219 -6.86 -2.41 3.61
CA SER A 219 -7.65 -2.69 4.81
C SER A 219 -6.82 -2.87 6.09
N VAL A 220 -5.49 -2.69 6.03
CA VAL A 220 -4.59 -2.89 7.18
C VAL A 220 -4.95 -2.02 8.39
N TYR A 221 -5.33 -0.77 8.15
CA TYR A 221 -5.71 0.15 9.22
C TYR A 221 -6.96 -0.32 9.96
N GLU A 222 -7.99 -0.73 9.23
CA GLU A 222 -9.24 -1.21 9.81
C GLU A 222 -9.05 -2.51 10.60
N HIS A 223 -8.12 -3.36 10.19
CA HIS A 223 -7.74 -4.53 10.96
C HIS A 223 -7.01 -4.13 12.24
N LEU A 224 -5.93 -3.36 12.15
CA LEU A 224 -5.13 -2.95 13.32
C LEU A 224 -5.95 -2.19 14.35
N MET A 225 -6.74 -1.23 13.90
CA MET A 225 -7.49 -0.32 14.78
C MET A 225 -8.91 -0.79 15.07
N TRP A 226 -9.29 -1.98 14.59
CA TRP A 226 -10.64 -2.51 14.79
C TRP A 226 -11.73 -1.55 14.33
N HIS A 227 -11.61 -1.06 13.11
CA HIS A 227 -12.61 -0.20 12.49
C HIS A 227 -13.40 -0.96 11.41
N ARG A 228 -14.64 -0.55 11.18
CA ARG A 228 -15.41 -0.89 9.99
C ARG A 228 -15.60 0.34 9.11
N ILE A 229 -15.90 0.14 7.85
CA ILE A 229 -16.20 1.21 6.92
C ILE A 229 -17.72 1.40 6.81
N VAL A 230 -18.15 2.66 6.85
CA VAL A 230 -19.54 3.06 6.69
C VAL A 230 -19.65 4.18 5.64
N PRO A 231 -20.80 4.33 4.96
CA PRO A 231 -21.00 5.50 4.10
C PRO A 231 -20.80 6.80 4.90
N ALA A 232 -20.11 7.78 4.31
CA ALA A 232 -20.03 9.10 4.90
C ALA A 232 -21.46 9.68 5.01
N GLN A 233 -21.87 10.08 6.22
CA GLN A 233 -23.14 10.76 6.38
C GLN A 233 -23.05 12.10 5.65
N ILE A 234 -23.89 12.26 4.62
CA ILE A 234 -24.08 13.57 4.00
C ILE A 234 -24.74 14.43 5.08
N HIS A 235 -24.03 15.41 5.60
CA HIS A 235 -24.59 16.42 6.49
C HIS A 235 -25.62 17.24 5.70
N GLY A 236 -26.85 16.72 5.62
CA GLY A 236 -27.95 17.28 4.91
C GLY A 236 -29.24 17.04 5.68
N LYS A 237 -29.68 18.06 6.46
CA LYS A 237 -31.01 18.24 7.03
C LYS A 237 -31.45 17.20 8.08
N GLN A 238 -30.97 17.34 9.31
CA GLN A 238 -31.88 17.12 10.44
C GLN A 238 -33.03 18.17 10.33
N LYS A 239 -34.02 17.80 9.53
CA LYS A 239 -35.34 18.50 9.59
C LYS A 239 -35.90 18.18 10.97
N ASN A 240 -35.91 19.17 11.87
CA ASN A 240 -36.62 19.14 13.14
C ASN A 240 -37.99 18.52 12.92
N ARG A 241 -38.15 17.26 13.24
CA ARG A 241 -39.47 16.68 13.50
C ARG A 241 -39.84 17.17 14.90
N HIS A 242 -40.47 18.35 14.97
CA HIS A 242 -41.27 18.71 16.09
C HIS A 242 -42.33 17.61 16.26
N LEU A 243 -42.22 16.84 17.31
CA LEU A 243 -43.30 16.02 17.83
C LEU A 243 -44.41 16.97 18.26
N PRO A 244 -45.65 16.83 17.77
CA PRO A 244 -46.75 17.58 18.31
C PRO A 244 -47.01 17.13 19.75
N THR A 245 -46.83 18.04 20.68
CA THR A 245 -47.31 17.92 22.06
C THR A 245 -48.82 17.72 22.01
N LYS A 246 -49.31 16.52 22.28
CA LYS A 246 -50.72 16.29 22.57
C LYS A 246 -51.00 16.81 23.98
N LEU A 247 -51.88 17.81 24.06
CA LEU A 247 -52.63 18.22 25.24
C LEU A 247 -53.61 17.12 25.68
#